data_651016e6108d9472281007580c8cfc7a
#
_entry.id   651016e6108d9472281007580c8cfc7a
#
_cell.length_a   1.000
_cell.length_b   1.000
_cell.length_c   1.000
_cell.angle_alpha   90.00
_cell.angle_beta   90.00
_cell.angle_gamma   90.00
#
_symmetry.space_group_name_H-M   'P 1'
#
loop_
_entity.id
_entity.type
_entity.pdbx_description
1 polymer ?
#
loop_
_entity_poly.entity_id
_entity_poly.type
_entity_poly.pdbx_seq_one_letter_code
_entity_poly.pdbx_strand_id
1 'polypeptide(L)'
;HLCDRRQRQMCIRDSYITTPIIMGLFENEVPVESITVMVQKEVADRMQTGPGNKDYGALSLAVQYYADPYIVANVPPNCFMPRPKVGSAVIRLTCHQEKPVQVQDEKLMFNIIRASFNQRRKTLANGLKNAATLDFTKEEVEAAIDALGKGASVRGETLTLEEFARLSDLLSPYKKG
;
A
#
# COMPACT_ATOMS: atom_id res chain seq x y z
N HIS A 1 -7.88 19.88 -28.66
CA HIS A 1 -8.83 18.75 -28.83
C HIS A 1 -8.26 17.35 -28.50
N LEU A 2 -6.92 17.18 -28.48
CA LEU A 2 -6.28 15.90 -28.11
C LEU A 2 -6.23 15.66 -26.59
N CYS A 3 -6.19 16.73 -25.78
CA CYS A 3 -6.24 16.64 -24.32
C CYS A 3 -7.58 16.12 -23.80
N ASP A 4 -8.69 16.50 -24.43
CA ASP A 4 -10.04 16.14 -24.02
C ASP A 4 -10.35 14.65 -24.20
N ARG A 5 -9.79 14.03 -25.26
CA ARG A 5 -9.92 12.56 -25.47
C ARG A 5 -9.11 11.73 -24.47
N ARG A 6 -7.94 12.18 -24.05
CA ARG A 6 -7.15 11.48 -23.03
C ARG A 6 -7.79 11.58 -21.64
N GLN A 7 -8.36 12.73 -21.32
CA GLN A 7 -9.09 12.91 -20.06
C GLN A 7 -10.36 12.04 -20.00
N ARG A 8 -11.12 11.91 -21.10
CA ARG A 8 -12.28 10.99 -21.18
C ARG A 8 -11.87 9.52 -21.07
N GLN A 9 -10.74 9.11 -21.63
CA GLN A 9 -10.23 7.74 -21.48
C GLN A 9 -9.79 7.44 -20.04
N MET A 10 -9.25 8.42 -19.30
CA MET A 10 -8.92 8.25 -17.90
C MET A 10 -10.17 8.11 -17.01
N CYS A 11 -11.25 8.81 -17.31
CA CYS A 11 -12.53 8.64 -16.60
C CYS A 11 -13.22 7.27 -16.85
N ILE A 12 -12.94 6.63 -17.99
CA ILE A 12 -13.55 5.35 -18.39
C ILE A 12 -12.68 4.15 -18.01
N ARG A 13 -11.37 4.34 -17.91
CA ARG A 13 -10.39 3.29 -17.55
C ARG A 13 -9.99 3.38 -16.08
N ASP A 14 -10.94 3.13 -15.28
CA ASP A 14 -10.91 2.94 -13.84
C ASP A 14 -9.63 2.38 -13.22
N SER A 15 -9.41 2.83 -12.02
CA SER A 15 -8.72 2.19 -10.86
C SER A 15 -7.41 1.43 -11.11
N TYR A 16 -7.33 0.59 -12.15
CA TYR A 16 -6.13 -0.18 -12.49
C TYR A 16 -4.95 0.68 -12.93
N ILE A 17 -5.19 1.87 -13.50
CA ILE A 17 -4.13 2.77 -13.97
C ILE A 17 -3.78 3.79 -12.88
N THR A 18 -4.74 4.23 -12.08
CA THR A 18 -4.53 5.30 -11.09
C THR A 18 -3.52 4.89 -10.02
N THR A 19 -3.67 3.69 -9.46
CA THR A 19 -2.73 3.19 -8.43
C THR A 19 -1.30 3.07 -8.97
N PRO A 20 -1.03 2.43 -10.11
CA PRO A 20 0.30 2.42 -10.72
C PRO A 20 0.87 3.80 -11.02
N ILE A 21 0.04 4.78 -11.45
CA ILE A 21 0.50 6.14 -11.70
C ILE A 21 0.94 6.81 -10.38
N ILE A 22 0.12 6.73 -9.33
CA ILE A 22 0.46 7.29 -8.03
C ILE A 22 1.74 6.66 -7.49
N MET A 23 1.84 5.33 -7.53
CA MET A 23 3.04 4.63 -7.08
C MET A 23 4.26 4.99 -7.92
N GLY A 24 4.10 5.13 -9.24
CA GLY A 24 5.19 5.57 -10.12
C GLY A 24 5.66 7.01 -9.81
N LEU A 25 4.77 7.92 -9.43
CA LEU A 25 5.14 9.26 -8.99
C LEU A 25 5.97 9.22 -7.71
N PHE A 26 5.58 8.38 -6.74
CA PHE A 26 6.30 8.20 -5.49
C PHE A 26 7.65 7.52 -5.69
N GLU A 27 7.69 6.41 -6.42
CA GLU A 27 8.91 5.63 -6.66
C GLU A 27 9.97 6.39 -7.48
N ASN A 28 9.55 7.32 -8.35
CA ASN A 28 10.45 8.20 -9.09
C ASN A 28 10.75 9.52 -8.38
N GLU A 29 10.34 9.66 -7.12
CA GLU A 29 10.60 10.83 -6.28
C GLU A 29 10.27 12.17 -6.98
N VAL A 30 9.14 12.19 -7.72
CA VAL A 30 8.70 13.40 -8.41
C VAL A 30 8.44 14.49 -7.37
N PRO A 31 9.06 15.70 -7.50
CA PRO A 31 8.98 16.75 -6.50
C PRO A 31 7.60 17.45 -6.53
N VAL A 32 6.61 16.83 -5.89
CA VAL A 32 5.27 17.37 -5.73
C VAL A 32 4.91 17.47 -4.25
N GLU A 33 4.24 18.55 -3.87
CA GLU A 33 3.77 18.72 -2.47
C GLU A 33 2.54 17.86 -2.17
N SER A 34 1.67 17.68 -3.16
CA SER A 34 0.48 16.86 -3.02
C SER A 34 -0.01 16.33 -4.37
N ILE A 35 -0.69 15.19 -4.31
CA ILE A 35 -1.37 14.58 -5.45
C ILE A 35 -2.85 14.55 -5.14
N THR A 36 -3.69 15.14 -5.99
CA THR A 36 -5.15 15.06 -5.86
C THR A 36 -5.71 14.29 -7.03
N VAL A 37 -6.42 13.22 -6.73
CA VAL A 37 -6.99 12.32 -7.74
C VAL A 37 -8.42 11.92 -7.38
N MET A 38 -9.19 11.57 -8.40
CA MET A 38 -10.48 10.93 -8.21
C MET A 38 -10.35 9.43 -8.50
N VAL A 39 -10.75 8.62 -7.53
CA VAL A 39 -10.70 7.16 -7.58
C VAL A 39 -12.05 6.58 -7.16
N GLN A 40 -12.24 5.26 -7.34
CA GLN A 40 -13.39 4.60 -6.73
C GLN A 40 -13.35 4.76 -5.21
N LYS A 41 -14.52 4.93 -4.61
CA LYS A 41 -14.62 5.16 -3.15
C LYS A 41 -13.91 4.05 -2.36
N GLU A 42 -14.08 2.80 -2.74
CA GLU A 42 -13.39 1.67 -2.10
C GLU A 42 -11.86 1.80 -2.12
N VAL A 43 -11.29 2.31 -3.23
CA VAL A 43 -9.84 2.52 -3.35
C VAL A 43 -9.37 3.66 -2.43
N ALA A 44 -10.14 4.76 -2.36
CA ALA A 44 -9.84 5.87 -1.45
C ALA A 44 -9.92 5.41 0.02
N ASP A 45 -10.96 4.66 0.38
CA ASP A 45 -11.13 4.11 1.72
C ASP A 45 -9.94 3.20 2.10
N ARG A 46 -9.47 2.35 1.18
CA ARG A 46 -8.27 1.50 1.40
C ARG A 46 -7.01 2.32 1.63
N MET A 47 -6.81 3.42 0.91
CA MET A 47 -5.62 4.27 1.08
C MET A 47 -5.53 4.86 2.49
N GLN A 48 -6.68 5.18 3.12
CA GLN A 48 -6.76 5.77 4.46
C GLN A 48 -6.84 4.75 5.60
N THR A 49 -7.09 3.47 5.27
CA THR A 49 -7.39 2.47 6.28
C THR A 49 -6.13 2.06 7.05
N GLY A 50 -6.26 1.95 8.38
CA GLY A 50 -5.23 1.46 9.30
C GLY A 50 -5.30 -0.04 9.59
N PRO A 51 -4.36 -0.56 10.41
CA PRO A 51 -4.26 -1.98 10.78
C PRO A 51 -5.53 -2.53 11.42
N GLY A 52 -5.77 -3.84 11.25
CA GLY A 52 -6.91 -4.54 11.85
C GLY A 52 -8.24 -4.38 11.10
N ASN A 53 -8.27 -3.62 10.02
CA ASN A 53 -9.45 -3.48 9.17
C ASN A 53 -9.34 -4.38 7.93
N LYS A 54 -10.48 -4.89 7.44
CA LYS A 54 -10.54 -5.73 6.23
C LYS A 54 -10.02 -5.06 4.96
N ASP A 55 -10.11 -3.73 4.89
CA ASP A 55 -9.69 -2.93 3.73
C ASP A 55 -8.22 -2.52 3.81
N TYR A 56 -7.57 -2.74 4.97
CA TYR A 56 -6.15 -2.53 5.14
C TYR A 56 -5.31 -3.51 4.31
N GLY A 57 -4.30 -3.00 3.63
CA GLY A 57 -3.50 -3.80 2.72
C GLY A 57 -2.22 -3.11 2.24
N ALA A 58 -1.55 -3.76 1.29
CA ALA A 58 -0.31 -3.24 0.72
C ALA A 58 -0.46 -1.81 0.15
N LEU A 59 -1.62 -1.48 -0.43
CA LEU A 59 -1.90 -0.13 -0.93
C LEU A 59 -1.96 0.90 0.20
N SER A 60 -2.60 0.56 1.34
CA SER A 60 -2.67 1.44 2.50
C SER A 60 -1.28 1.80 3.00
N LEU A 61 -0.44 0.78 3.21
CA LEU A 61 0.94 0.94 3.67
C LEU A 61 1.80 1.71 2.68
N ALA A 62 1.70 1.40 1.39
CA ALA A 62 2.47 2.07 0.36
C ALA A 62 2.12 3.56 0.26
N VAL A 63 0.83 3.90 0.28
CA VAL A 63 0.42 5.31 0.25
C VAL A 63 0.85 6.03 1.52
N GLN A 64 0.60 5.45 2.70
CA GLN A 64 0.93 6.06 4.00
C GLN A 64 2.44 6.19 4.25
N TYR A 65 3.27 5.42 3.55
CA TYR A 65 4.72 5.59 3.58
C TYR A 65 5.19 6.87 2.86
N TYR A 66 4.53 7.24 1.77
CA TYR A 66 4.93 8.40 0.95
C TYR A 66 4.12 9.66 1.24
N ALA A 67 2.86 9.52 1.70
CA ALA A 67 1.93 10.63 1.83
C ALA A 67 0.88 10.38 2.91
N ASP A 68 0.27 11.47 3.36
CA ASP A 68 -0.91 11.46 4.23
C ASP A 68 -2.19 11.54 3.37
N PRO A 69 -2.99 10.45 3.31
CA PRO A 69 -4.20 10.39 2.50
C PRO A 69 -5.38 11.06 3.20
N TYR A 70 -6.09 11.94 2.50
CA TYR A 70 -7.29 12.60 2.98
C TYR A 70 -8.40 12.64 1.91
N ILE A 71 -9.58 12.09 2.22
CA ILE A 71 -10.74 12.17 1.32
C ILE A 71 -11.33 13.57 1.39
N VAL A 72 -11.22 14.30 0.28
CA VAL A 72 -11.71 15.68 0.15
C VAL A 72 -13.22 15.70 -0.09
N ALA A 73 -13.71 14.81 -0.96
CA ALA A 73 -15.12 14.74 -1.33
C ALA A 73 -15.53 13.35 -1.79
N ASN A 74 -16.77 12.99 -1.50
CA ASN A 74 -17.41 11.81 -2.09
C ASN A 74 -18.25 12.25 -3.30
N VAL A 75 -18.12 11.52 -4.42
CA VAL A 75 -18.80 11.81 -5.67
C VAL A 75 -19.77 10.66 -5.98
N PRO A 76 -21.08 10.90 -5.86
CA PRO A 76 -22.06 9.85 -6.09
C PRO A 76 -22.17 9.48 -7.57
N PRO A 77 -22.63 8.25 -7.90
CA PRO A 77 -22.70 7.76 -9.27
C PRO A 77 -23.56 8.59 -10.23
N ASN A 78 -24.55 9.32 -9.72
CA ASN A 78 -25.43 10.18 -10.51
C ASN A 78 -24.75 11.43 -11.08
N CYS A 79 -23.52 11.74 -10.65
CA CYS A 79 -22.73 12.84 -11.22
C CYS A 79 -22.07 12.49 -12.56
N PHE A 80 -22.21 11.24 -13.03
CA PHE A 80 -21.53 10.76 -14.24
C PHE A 80 -22.52 10.29 -15.31
N MET A 81 -22.13 10.46 -16.58
CA MET A 81 -22.84 9.91 -17.73
C MET A 81 -21.85 9.24 -18.70
N PRO A 82 -21.95 7.93 -18.92
CA PRO A 82 -22.89 6.97 -18.32
C PRO A 82 -22.67 6.79 -16.81
N ARG A 83 -23.75 6.49 -16.08
CA ARG A 83 -23.73 6.31 -14.63
C ARG A 83 -22.94 5.05 -14.25
N PRO A 84 -21.86 5.15 -13.45
CA PRO A 84 -21.11 3.99 -12.96
C PRO A 84 -21.93 3.24 -11.88
N LYS A 85 -21.53 1.98 -11.62
CA LYS A 85 -22.18 1.14 -10.59
C LYS A 85 -21.74 1.50 -9.17
N VAL A 86 -20.58 2.15 -9.00
CA VAL A 86 -19.97 2.48 -7.72
C VAL A 86 -19.68 3.96 -7.61
N GLY A 87 -19.68 4.50 -6.38
CA GLY A 87 -19.31 5.88 -6.13
C GLY A 87 -17.81 6.11 -6.28
N SER A 88 -17.44 7.36 -6.52
CA SER A 88 -16.06 7.83 -6.55
C SER A 88 -15.78 8.71 -5.33
N ALA A 89 -14.50 8.93 -5.05
CA ALA A 89 -14.05 9.91 -4.07
C ALA A 89 -12.87 10.69 -4.64
N VAL A 90 -12.80 11.96 -4.30
CA VAL A 90 -11.61 12.78 -4.52
C VAL A 90 -10.74 12.63 -3.28
N ILE A 91 -9.53 12.11 -3.47
CA ILE A 91 -8.55 11.93 -2.41
C ILE A 91 -7.34 12.82 -2.68
N ARG A 92 -6.86 13.47 -1.64
CA ARG A 92 -5.62 14.24 -1.63
C ARG A 92 -4.58 13.47 -0.84
N LEU A 93 -3.43 13.29 -1.44
CA LEU A 93 -2.25 12.66 -0.88
C LEU A 93 -1.23 13.78 -0.64
N THR A 94 -1.04 14.19 0.60
CA THR A 94 -0.03 15.21 0.95
C THR A 94 1.30 14.51 1.16
N CYS A 95 2.28 14.76 0.30
CA CYS A 95 3.57 14.07 0.34
C CYS A 95 4.34 14.42 1.61
N HIS A 96 4.91 13.42 2.27
CA HIS A 96 5.78 13.63 3.42
C HIS A 96 7.09 14.29 2.97
N GLN A 97 7.55 15.30 3.70
CA GLN A 97 8.88 15.87 3.49
C GLN A 97 9.97 14.92 4.00
N GLU A 98 9.68 14.21 5.08
CA GLU A 98 10.52 13.15 5.63
C GLU A 98 9.70 11.87 5.73
N LYS A 99 10.31 10.75 5.37
CA LYS A 99 9.62 9.45 5.44
C LYS A 99 9.23 9.14 6.90
N PRO A 100 8.00 8.68 7.16
CA PRO A 100 7.49 8.43 8.52
C PRO A 100 8.25 7.34 9.27
N VAL A 101 8.89 6.45 8.53
CA VAL A 101 9.78 5.39 9.05
C VAL A 101 11.04 5.32 8.20
N GLN A 102 12.17 5.06 8.84
CA GLN A 102 13.44 4.80 8.17
C GLN A 102 13.67 3.29 8.13
N VAL A 103 14.14 2.79 6.99
CA VAL A 103 14.45 1.37 6.78
C VAL A 103 15.77 1.24 6.03
N GLN A 104 16.51 0.16 6.29
CA GLN A 104 17.76 -0.12 5.62
C GLN A 104 17.56 -0.50 4.14
N ASP A 105 16.50 -1.27 3.85
CA ASP A 105 16.13 -1.71 2.50
C ASP A 105 14.64 -1.54 2.25
N GLU A 106 14.28 -0.45 1.59
CA GLU A 106 12.90 -0.11 1.23
C GLU A 106 12.27 -1.16 0.31
N LYS A 107 13.05 -1.71 -0.64
CA LYS A 107 12.57 -2.75 -1.55
C LYS A 107 12.22 -4.03 -0.80
N LEU A 108 13.04 -4.40 0.16
CA LEU A 108 12.78 -5.56 1.02
C LEU A 108 11.51 -5.36 1.82
N MET A 109 11.33 -4.20 2.46
CA MET A 109 10.13 -3.87 3.22
C MET A 109 8.87 -4.01 2.36
N PHE A 110 8.84 -3.44 1.15
CA PHE A 110 7.68 -3.56 0.27
C PHE A 110 7.45 -4.98 -0.25
N ASN A 111 8.50 -5.78 -0.45
CA ASN A 111 8.36 -7.19 -0.79
C ASN A 111 7.75 -8.00 0.37
N ILE A 112 8.17 -7.73 1.61
CA ILE A 112 7.59 -8.32 2.82
C ILE A 112 6.11 -7.94 2.94
N ILE A 113 5.76 -6.67 2.76
CA ILE A 113 4.38 -6.19 2.78
C ILE A 113 3.55 -6.93 1.72
N ARG A 114 3.99 -6.94 0.45
CA ARG A 114 3.28 -7.63 -0.64
C ARG A 114 3.08 -9.12 -0.35
N ALA A 115 4.12 -9.81 0.11
CA ALA A 115 4.07 -11.23 0.47
C ALA A 115 3.05 -11.51 1.59
N SER A 116 3.02 -10.66 2.61
CA SER A 116 2.08 -10.75 3.74
C SER A 116 0.62 -10.66 3.29
N PHE A 117 0.30 -9.78 2.37
CA PHE A 117 -1.07 -9.57 1.90
C PHE A 117 -1.49 -10.50 0.76
N ASN A 118 -0.55 -11.08 0.01
CA ASN A 118 -0.85 -12.12 -0.99
C ASN A 118 -1.44 -13.38 -0.36
N GLN A 119 -1.06 -13.68 0.88
CA GLN A 119 -1.56 -14.84 1.63
C GLN A 119 -2.28 -14.42 2.93
N ARG A 120 -3.17 -13.45 2.84
CA ARG A 120 -3.85 -12.79 3.96
C ARG A 120 -4.44 -13.71 5.04
N ARG A 121 -4.91 -14.92 4.66
CA ARG A 121 -5.48 -15.91 5.59
C ARG A 121 -4.43 -16.73 6.34
N LYS A 122 -3.16 -16.63 5.96
CA LYS A 122 -2.06 -17.34 6.61
C LYS A 122 -1.42 -16.49 7.71
N THR A 123 -0.70 -17.13 8.61
CA THR A 123 0.20 -16.42 9.54
C THR A 123 1.31 -15.73 8.76
N LEU A 124 1.86 -14.65 9.32
CA LEU A 124 2.92 -13.88 8.68
C LEU A 124 4.12 -14.76 8.32
N ALA A 125 4.57 -15.64 9.23
CA ALA A 125 5.67 -16.58 8.97
C ALA A 125 5.40 -17.48 7.76
N ASN A 126 4.21 -18.05 7.65
CA ASN A 126 3.86 -18.88 6.51
C ASN A 126 3.69 -18.07 5.21
N GLY A 127 3.20 -16.84 5.30
CA GLY A 127 3.08 -15.94 4.15
C GLY A 127 4.43 -15.58 3.55
N LEU A 128 5.40 -15.23 4.38
CA LEU A 128 6.74 -14.84 3.95
C LEU A 128 7.56 -16.03 3.44
N LYS A 129 7.53 -17.18 4.14
CA LYS A 129 8.20 -18.40 3.68
C LYS A 129 7.78 -18.85 2.28
N ASN A 130 6.49 -18.72 1.96
CA ASN A 130 5.93 -19.18 0.68
C ASN A 130 6.00 -18.12 -0.43
N ALA A 131 6.65 -16.98 -0.18
CA ALA A 131 6.77 -15.91 -1.17
C ALA A 131 7.94 -16.19 -2.11
N ALA A 132 7.66 -16.30 -3.41
CA ALA A 132 8.69 -16.55 -4.43
C ALA A 132 9.76 -15.45 -4.54
N THR A 133 9.49 -14.28 -3.97
CA THR A 133 10.39 -13.11 -4.00
C THR A 133 11.26 -12.99 -2.74
N LEU A 134 11.12 -13.91 -1.78
CA LEU A 134 11.80 -13.87 -0.50
C LEU A 134 12.39 -15.25 -0.18
N ASP A 135 13.67 -15.30 0.15
CA ASP A 135 14.41 -16.54 0.44
C ASP A 135 14.65 -16.75 1.95
N PHE A 136 13.61 -16.46 2.76
CA PHE A 136 13.69 -16.63 4.21
C PHE A 136 13.20 -18.03 4.63
N THR A 137 13.90 -18.60 5.62
CA THR A 137 13.40 -19.78 6.31
C THR A 137 12.29 -19.40 7.29
N LYS A 138 11.50 -20.38 7.69
CA LYS A 138 10.42 -20.15 8.65
C LYS A 138 10.98 -19.73 10.00
N GLU A 139 12.08 -20.31 10.41
CA GLU A 139 12.78 -20.07 11.68
C GLU A 139 13.31 -18.63 11.74
N GLU A 140 13.89 -18.11 10.67
CA GLU A 140 14.37 -16.72 10.58
C GLU A 140 13.21 -15.72 10.72
N VAL A 141 12.10 -16.01 10.07
CA VAL A 141 10.91 -15.14 10.15
C VAL A 141 10.27 -15.21 11.55
N GLU A 142 10.16 -16.39 12.13
CA GLU A 142 9.61 -16.54 13.50
C GLU A 142 10.49 -15.83 14.54
N ALA A 143 11.81 -15.94 14.44
CA ALA A 143 12.74 -15.21 15.31
C ALA A 143 12.58 -13.68 15.16
N ALA A 144 12.40 -13.17 13.95
CA ALA A 144 12.16 -11.74 13.72
C ALA A 144 10.80 -11.28 14.29
N ILE A 145 9.75 -12.11 14.17
CA ILE A 145 8.43 -11.84 14.75
C ILE A 145 8.51 -11.81 16.29
N ASP A 146 9.21 -12.74 16.90
CA ASP A 146 9.42 -12.75 18.35
C ASP A 146 10.20 -11.52 18.84
N ALA A 147 11.20 -11.08 18.07
CA ALA A 147 11.95 -9.85 18.36
C ALA A 147 11.09 -8.57 18.25
N LEU A 148 9.98 -8.61 17.49
CA LEU A 148 8.98 -7.55 17.47
C LEU A 148 8.03 -7.61 18.68
N GLY A 149 8.11 -8.64 19.54
CA GLY A 149 7.18 -8.86 20.62
C GLY A 149 5.80 -9.38 20.18
N LYS A 150 5.72 -9.98 18.99
CA LYS A 150 4.47 -10.55 18.43
C LYS A 150 4.47 -12.07 18.55
N GLY A 151 3.28 -12.64 18.69
CA GLY A 151 3.14 -14.10 18.74
C GLY A 151 3.23 -14.75 17.36
N ALA A 152 3.60 -16.03 17.31
CA ALA A 152 3.77 -16.81 16.07
C ALA A 152 2.50 -16.89 15.18
N SER A 153 1.31 -16.62 15.73
CA SER A 153 0.03 -16.60 15.00
C SER A 153 -0.28 -15.25 14.35
N VAL A 154 0.58 -14.24 14.49
CA VAL A 154 0.37 -12.90 13.95
C VAL A 154 0.13 -12.94 12.44
N ARG A 155 -0.76 -12.06 11.96
CA ARG A 155 -1.05 -11.86 10.54
C ARG A 155 -0.55 -10.50 10.09
N GLY A 156 -0.14 -10.38 8.81
CA GLY A 156 0.33 -9.11 8.26
C GLY A 156 -0.70 -7.97 8.36
N GLU A 157 -1.99 -8.27 8.32
CA GLU A 157 -3.06 -7.27 8.44
C GLU A 157 -3.13 -6.57 9.81
N THR A 158 -2.45 -7.07 10.81
CA THR A 158 -2.41 -6.47 12.17
C THR A 158 -1.18 -5.62 12.41
N LEU A 159 -0.19 -5.64 11.51
CA LEU A 159 1.05 -4.90 11.66
C LEU A 159 0.88 -3.45 11.17
N THR A 160 1.50 -2.53 11.90
CA THR A 160 1.64 -1.13 11.48
C THR A 160 2.79 -0.96 10.48
N LEU A 161 2.91 0.22 9.88
CA LEU A 161 4.01 0.56 8.99
C LEU A 161 5.37 0.47 9.71
N GLU A 162 5.45 0.97 10.94
CA GLU A 162 6.63 0.92 11.80
C GLU A 162 7.04 -0.52 12.12
N GLU A 163 6.06 -1.38 12.36
CA GLU A 163 6.31 -2.80 12.63
C GLU A 163 6.82 -3.52 11.37
N PHE A 164 6.32 -3.18 10.17
CA PHE A 164 6.86 -3.69 8.92
C PHE A 164 8.28 -3.18 8.66
N ALA A 165 8.58 -1.93 8.97
CA ALA A 165 9.92 -1.36 8.86
C ALA A 165 10.91 -2.11 9.75
N ARG A 166 10.58 -2.28 11.03
CA ARG A 166 11.41 -3.04 11.99
C ARG A 166 11.57 -4.50 11.58
N LEU A 167 10.51 -5.14 11.09
CA LEU A 167 10.57 -6.51 10.57
C LEU A 167 11.54 -6.63 9.40
N SER A 168 11.50 -5.66 8.48
CA SER A 168 12.41 -5.61 7.33
C SER A 168 13.87 -5.49 7.77
N ASP A 169 14.15 -4.62 8.74
CA ASP A 169 15.51 -4.43 9.26
C ASP A 169 16.02 -5.68 9.98
N LEU A 170 15.17 -6.37 10.73
CA LEU A 170 15.49 -7.63 11.39
C LEU A 170 15.77 -8.78 10.39
N LEU A 171 15.10 -8.78 9.25
CA LEU A 171 15.27 -9.78 8.18
C LEU A 171 16.37 -9.41 7.18
N SER A 172 16.82 -8.16 7.14
CA SER A 172 17.84 -7.69 6.21
C SER A 172 19.15 -8.51 6.25
N PRO A 173 19.68 -8.94 7.43
CA PRO A 173 20.88 -9.77 7.50
C PRO A 173 20.74 -11.16 6.85
N TYR A 174 19.52 -11.68 6.72
CA TYR A 174 19.22 -13.00 6.15
C TYR A 174 18.91 -12.96 4.66
N LYS A 175 18.89 -11.76 4.05
CA LYS A 175 18.66 -11.59 2.62
C LYS A 175 19.81 -12.23 1.85
N LYS A 176 19.50 -13.30 1.11
CA LYS A 176 20.43 -13.88 0.14
C LYS A 176 20.45 -12.98 -1.09
N GLY A 177 21.64 -12.53 -1.48
CA GLY A 177 21.86 -11.61 -2.58
C GLY A 177 21.41 -12.13 -3.95
#